data_5e304258c2c7be0805470d320c3ef8d1
#
_entry.id   5e304258c2c7be0805470d320c3ef8d1
#
_cell.length_a   1.000
_cell.length_b   1.000
_cell.length_c   1.000
_cell.angle_alpha   90.00
_cell.angle_beta   90.00
_cell.angle_gamma   90.00
#
_symmetry.space_group_name_H-M   'P 1'
#
loop_
_entity.id
_entity.type
_entity.pdbx_description
1 polymer ?
#
loop_
_entity_poly.entity_id
_entity_poly.type
_entity_poly.pdbx_seq_one_letter_code
_entity_poly.pdbx_strand_id
1 'polypeptide(L)'
;MKHIRLFASFFALMMLLYAGASAEITITKRDINMNTALDKNVSNILVLLQDGGETDTMMIASINSRTGRSVMLRVNCDLTVDVPENGETRLADVYALGAKKSRGLVAERAVNTLLGLNIGTYVALDVSNLPELVDAVDTVSMELTDAEAEAMNLDAGWNDLTGDEVLTFVRLKLDGDDPARSRGYDMLMQLLYAGVNSGDLGSMLGLGTKLLGSMDTNLNAMTAVTLASAVKGGDDRSEMALPTAEQVTSEKPLRADETAMRNMVKEALYE
;
A
#
# COMPACT_ATOMS: atom_id res chain seq x y z
N MET A 1 -4.71 48.69 -30.91
CA MET A 1 -4.31 48.56 -29.49
C MET A 1 -5.42 48.05 -28.56
N LYS A 2 -6.71 48.31 -28.79
CA LYS A 2 -7.83 47.78 -27.93
C LYS A 2 -8.03 46.28 -28.05
N HIS A 3 -7.81 45.65 -29.20
CA HIS A 3 -8.03 44.19 -29.38
C HIS A 3 -6.93 43.32 -28.77
N ILE A 4 -5.69 43.84 -28.63
CA ILE A 4 -4.59 43.11 -27.97
C ILE A 4 -4.80 43.03 -26.46
N ARG A 5 -5.38 44.06 -25.86
CA ARG A 5 -5.71 44.03 -24.40
C ARG A 5 -6.85 43.09 -24.08
N LEU A 6 -7.83 42.90 -24.97
CA LEU A 6 -8.93 41.96 -24.78
C LEU A 6 -8.45 40.51 -24.87
N PHE A 7 -7.51 40.21 -25.83
CA PHE A 7 -6.94 38.85 -25.96
C PHE A 7 -6.04 38.48 -24.79
N ALA A 8 -5.24 39.43 -24.28
CA ALA A 8 -4.40 39.22 -23.11
C ALA A 8 -5.24 38.94 -21.83
N SER A 9 -6.37 39.63 -21.68
CA SER A 9 -7.30 39.40 -20.53
C SER A 9 -8.03 38.07 -20.64
N PHE A 10 -8.38 37.63 -21.86
CA PHE A 10 -9.04 36.34 -22.07
C PHE A 10 -8.05 35.17 -21.85
N PHE A 11 -6.79 35.33 -22.27
CA PHE A 11 -5.74 34.32 -22.04
C PHE A 11 -5.35 34.23 -20.54
N ALA A 12 -5.30 35.36 -19.83
CA ALA A 12 -5.06 35.38 -18.40
C ALA A 12 -6.23 34.76 -17.61
N LEU A 13 -7.48 34.98 -18.04
CA LEU A 13 -8.66 34.35 -17.44
C LEU A 13 -8.72 32.84 -17.76
N MET A 14 -8.29 32.42 -18.95
CA MET A 14 -8.15 31.00 -19.31
C MET A 14 -7.02 30.31 -18.54
N MET A 15 -5.90 30.98 -18.28
CA MET A 15 -4.83 30.45 -17.42
C MET A 15 -5.24 30.33 -15.94
N LEU A 16 -6.09 31.24 -15.45
CA LEU A 16 -6.67 31.13 -14.11
C LEU A 16 -7.68 29.99 -13.99
N LEU A 17 -8.34 29.59 -15.07
CA LEU A 17 -9.25 28.44 -15.10
C LEU A 17 -8.51 27.10 -15.28
N TYR A 18 -7.25 27.11 -15.73
CA TYR A 18 -6.40 25.92 -15.88
C TYR A 18 -5.45 25.70 -14.69
N ALA A 19 -5.35 26.65 -13.78
CA ALA A 19 -4.65 26.48 -12.51
C ALA A 19 -5.59 25.82 -11.47
N GLY A 20 -6.23 24.74 -11.86
CA GLY A 20 -6.79 23.76 -10.95
C GLY A 20 -5.67 22.92 -10.36
N ALA A 21 -4.71 23.55 -9.66
CA ALA A 21 -3.91 22.84 -8.69
C ALA A 21 -4.91 22.37 -7.64
N SER A 22 -5.26 21.09 -7.66
CA SER A 22 -6.01 20.47 -6.57
C SER A 22 -5.28 20.84 -5.28
N ALA A 23 -5.95 21.56 -4.39
CA ALA A 23 -5.35 21.96 -3.13
C ALA A 23 -4.97 20.67 -2.40
N GLU A 24 -3.70 20.54 -1.98
CA GLU A 24 -3.27 19.39 -1.20
C GLU A 24 -4.14 19.23 0.04
N ILE A 25 -4.63 18.01 0.28
CA ILE A 25 -5.51 17.71 1.41
C ILE A 25 -4.67 17.68 2.69
N THR A 26 -5.04 18.51 3.66
CA THR A 26 -4.41 18.54 4.98
C THR A 26 -5.39 18.06 6.04
N ILE A 27 -5.08 16.92 6.66
CA ILE A 27 -5.88 16.31 7.72
C ILE A 27 -5.02 15.90 8.91
N THR A 28 -5.67 15.59 10.03
CA THR A 28 -5.05 15.11 11.26
C THR A 28 -5.48 13.67 11.58
N LYS A 29 -4.87 13.03 12.57
CA LYS A 29 -5.27 11.71 13.07
C LYS A 29 -6.74 11.61 13.52
N ARG A 30 -7.42 12.71 13.77
CA ARG A 30 -8.85 12.73 14.14
C ARG A 30 -9.76 12.54 12.92
N ASP A 31 -9.24 12.82 11.73
CA ASP A 31 -10.01 12.89 10.49
C ASP A 31 -9.93 11.59 9.67
N ILE A 32 -9.22 10.53 10.18
CA ILE A 32 -8.99 9.28 9.44
C ILE A 32 -10.15 8.29 9.49
N ASN A 33 -11.29 8.67 10.02
CA ASN A 33 -12.55 7.90 10.02
C ASN A 33 -12.42 6.45 10.55
N MET A 34 -11.75 6.29 11.70
CA MET A 34 -11.57 4.98 12.34
C MET A 34 -12.88 4.41 12.89
N ASN A 35 -13.16 3.15 12.62
CA ASN A 35 -14.23 2.41 13.28
C ASN A 35 -13.80 1.97 14.69
N THR A 36 -14.12 2.76 15.69
CA THR A 36 -13.71 2.53 17.09
C THR A 36 -14.51 1.41 17.80
N ALA A 37 -15.51 0.82 17.15
CA ALA A 37 -16.30 -0.30 17.69
C ALA A 37 -15.63 -1.68 17.48
N LEU A 38 -14.57 -1.75 16.66
CA LEU A 38 -13.85 -2.99 16.36
C LEU A 38 -12.96 -3.43 17.53
N ASP A 39 -12.61 -4.74 17.54
CA ASP A 39 -11.76 -5.33 18.58
C ASP A 39 -10.38 -4.65 18.60
N LYS A 40 -10.01 -4.13 19.77
CA LYS A 40 -8.74 -3.42 19.98
C LYS A 40 -7.53 -4.34 20.01
N ASN A 41 -7.72 -5.66 20.10
CA ASN A 41 -6.64 -6.63 19.99
C ASN A 41 -6.21 -6.86 18.53
N VAL A 42 -7.03 -6.44 17.56
CA VAL A 42 -6.71 -6.48 16.14
C VAL A 42 -6.08 -5.15 15.74
N SER A 43 -4.84 -5.21 15.28
CA SER A 43 -4.09 -4.07 14.75
C SER A 43 -4.04 -4.16 13.24
N ASN A 44 -4.51 -3.12 12.55
CA ASN A 44 -4.46 -3.01 11.11
C ASN A 44 -3.42 -1.97 10.71
N ILE A 45 -2.49 -2.36 9.86
CA ILE A 45 -1.42 -1.51 9.32
C ILE A 45 -1.60 -1.41 7.82
N LEU A 46 -1.69 -0.19 7.31
CA LEU A 46 -1.72 0.08 5.87
C LEU A 46 -0.30 0.14 5.32
N VAL A 47 0.03 -0.73 4.37
CA VAL A 47 1.33 -0.75 3.70
C VAL A 47 1.13 -0.33 2.25
N LEU A 48 1.88 0.68 1.82
CA LEU A 48 1.82 1.29 0.50
C LEU A 48 3.19 1.21 -0.16
N LEU A 49 3.26 0.64 -1.35
CA LEU A 49 4.44 0.69 -2.20
C LEU A 49 4.22 1.78 -3.25
N GLN A 50 5.08 2.78 -3.27
CA GLN A 50 4.97 3.95 -4.13
C GLN A 50 5.95 3.85 -5.30
N ASP A 51 5.51 4.08 -6.54
CA ASP A 51 6.38 4.25 -7.71
C ASP A 51 5.97 5.48 -8.50
N GLY A 52 6.89 6.43 -8.67
CA GLY A 52 6.66 7.62 -9.47
C GLY A 52 5.54 8.56 -9.00
N GLY A 53 5.11 8.43 -7.74
CA GLY A 53 4.04 9.25 -7.14
C GLY A 53 2.66 8.58 -7.09
N GLU A 54 2.52 7.39 -7.67
CA GLU A 54 1.34 6.54 -7.55
C GLU A 54 1.58 5.39 -6.56
N THR A 55 0.53 4.89 -5.94
CA THR A 55 0.58 3.65 -5.15
C THR A 55 0.45 2.46 -6.09
N ASP A 56 1.54 1.74 -6.30
CA ASP A 56 1.57 0.51 -7.12
C ASP A 56 0.94 -0.68 -6.37
N THR A 57 1.25 -0.79 -5.09
CA THR A 57 0.73 -1.88 -4.25
C THR A 57 0.17 -1.35 -2.94
N MET A 58 -1.02 -1.82 -2.59
CA MET A 58 -1.68 -1.53 -1.32
C MET A 58 -1.99 -2.83 -0.58
N MET A 59 -1.52 -2.94 0.65
CA MET A 59 -1.73 -4.09 1.50
C MET A 59 -2.18 -3.63 2.89
N ILE A 60 -3.05 -4.42 3.53
CA ILE A 60 -3.37 -4.26 4.95
C ILE A 60 -2.84 -5.49 5.68
N ALA A 61 -1.90 -5.28 6.58
CA ALA A 61 -1.46 -6.30 7.51
C ALA A 61 -2.31 -6.22 8.78
N SER A 62 -3.14 -7.23 9.00
CA SER A 62 -4.01 -7.34 10.17
C SER A 62 -3.46 -8.39 11.13
N ILE A 63 -3.27 -8.02 12.39
CA ILE A 63 -2.66 -8.89 13.40
C ILE A 63 -3.50 -8.86 14.67
N ASN A 64 -3.97 -10.04 15.09
CA ASN A 64 -4.64 -10.21 16.35
C ASN A 64 -3.62 -10.55 17.44
N SER A 65 -3.29 -9.59 18.30
CA SER A 65 -2.27 -9.73 19.36
C SER A 65 -2.63 -10.78 20.44
N ARG A 66 -3.90 -11.18 20.54
CA ARG A 66 -4.37 -12.19 21.52
C ARG A 66 -4.19 -13.61 21.00
N THR A 67 -4.44 -13.84 19.71
CA THR A 67 -4.42 -15.18 19.10
C THR A 67 -3.14 -15.45 18.32
N GLY A 68 -2.42 -14.40 17.89
CA GLY A 68 -1.32 -14.49 16.95
C GLY A 68 -1.76 -14.63 15.48
N ARG A 69 -3.09 -14.71 15.22
CA ARG A 69 -3.63 -14.78 13.86
C ARG A 69 -3.22 -13.56 13.06
N SER A 70 -2.78 -13.76 11.84
CA SER A 70 -2.45 -12.67 10.90
C SER A 70 -3.14 -12.87 9.55
N VAL A 71 -3.65 -11.78 9.00
CA VAL A 71 -4.29 -11.75 7.67
C VAL A 71 -3.61 -10.67 6.84
N MET A 72 -3.11 -11.05 5.67
CA MET A 72 -2.54 -10.12 4.69
C MET A 72 -3.59 -9.88 3.60
N LEU A 73 -4.11 -8.66 3.55
CA LEU A 73 -5.17 -8.27 2.63
C LEU A 73 -4.59 -7.35 1.56
N ARG A 74 -4.56 -7.83 0.31
CA ARG A 74 -4.23 -7.02 -0.85
C ARG A 74 -5.46 -6.26 -1.32
N VAL A 75 -5.32 -4.95 -1.56
CA VAL A 75 -6.38 -4.10 -2.11
C VAL A 75 -5.96 -3.63 -3.50
N ASN A 76 -6.83 -3.82 -4.49
CA ASN A 76 -6.55 -3.39 -5.86
C ASN A 76 -6.51 -1.85 -5.92
N CYS A 77 -5.36 -1.30 -6.34
CA CYS A 77 -5.11 0.13 -6.41
C CYS A 77 -5.93 0.86 -7.48
N ASP A 78 -6.43 0.17 -8.51
CA ASP A 78 -7.29 0.76 -9.53
C ASP A 78 -8.74 0.97 -9.07
N LEU A 79 -9.10 0.46 -7.88
CA LEU A 79 -10.44 0.64 -7.33
C LEU A 79 -10.75 2.13 -7.13
N THR A 80 -11.86 2.58 -7.72
CA THR A 80 -12.32 3.95 -7.61
C THR A 80 -13.15 4.12 -6.36
N VAL A 81 -12.78 5.12 -5.55
CA VAL A 81 -13.42 5.50 -4.28
C VAL A 81 -13.81 6.97 -4.30
N ASP A 82 -14.74 7.35 -3.45
CA ASP A 82 -15.06 8.77 -3.22
C ASP A 82 -14.16 9.32 -2.10
N VAL A 83 -13.34 10.30 -2.45
CA VAL A 83 -12.45 10.98 -1.50
C VAL A 83 -13.06 12.34 -1.18
N PRO A 84 -13.44 12.63 0.08
CA PRO A 84 -13.86 13.96 0.48
C PRO A 84 -12.84 15.00 -0.02
N GLU A 85 -13.31 16.14 -0.49
CA GLU A 85 -12.55 17.26 -1.07
C GLU A 85 -11.98 17.02 -2.49
N ASN A 86 -11.98 15.76 -3.00
CA ASN A 86 -11.47 15.45 -4.36
C ASN A 86 -12.49 14.72 -5.26
N GLY A 87 -13.52 14.08 -4.67
CA GLY A 87 -14.48 13.26 -5.41
C GLY A 87 -13.90 11.90 -5.83
N GLU A 88 -14.43 11.34 -6.92
CA GLU A 88 -14.04 10.03 -7.41
C GLU A 88 -12.56 9.96 -7.81
N THR A 89 -11.83 9.03 -7.20
CA THR A 89 -10.38 8.91 -7.30
C THR A 89 -9.98 7.44 -7.26
N ARG A 90 -8.97 7.02 -8.03
CA ARG A 90 -8.37 5.69 -7.87
C ARG A 90 -7.62 5.62 -6.54
N LEU A 91 -7.66 4.48 -5.87
CA LEU A 91 -6.85 4.26 -4.66
C LEU A 91 -5.35 4.49 -4.90
N ALA A 92 -4.85 4.18 -6.11
CA ALA A 92 -3.47 4.47 -6.52
C ALA A 92 -3.07 5.93 -6.33
N ASP A 93 -4.00 6.86 -6.53
CA ASP A 93 -3.73 8.30 -6.54
C ASP A 93 -3.94 8.96 -5.16
N VAL A 94 -4.64 8.27 -4.24
CA VAL A 94 -5.13 8.85 -2.98
C VAL A 94 -4.00 9.36 -2.08
N TYR A 95 -2.88 8.60 -1.99
CA TYR A 95 -1.74 9.02 -1.17
C TYR A 95 -1.16 10.37 -1.64
N ALA A 96 -1.07 10.57 -2.95
CA ALA A 96 -0.53 11.79 -3.55
C ALA A 96 -1.41 13.03 -3.34
N LEU A 97 -2.71 12.87 -3.04
CA LEU A 97 -3.62 13.99 -2.74
C LEU A 97 -3.26 14.70 -1.42
N GLY A 98 -2.61 14.00 -0.50
CA GLY A 98 -2.25 14.56 0.80
C GLY A 98 -1.09 15.54 0.73
N ALA A 99 -1.17 16.64 1.50
CA ALA A 99 0.00 17.45 1.82
C ALA A 99 1.08 16.58 2.48
N LYS A 100 2.35 16.92 2.33
CA LYS A 100 3.51 16.09 2.73
C LYS A 100 3.37 15.36 4.07
N LYS A 101 2.77 16.00 5.09
CA LYS A 101 2.56 15.41 6.43
C LYS A 101 1.21 14.69 6.59
N SER A 102 0.38 14.71 5.56
CA SER A 102 -0.97 14.14 5.59
C SER A 102 -1.16 13.00 4.58
N ARG A 103 -0.17 12.69 3.74
CA ARG A 103 -0.28 11.69 2.67
C ARG A 103 -0.80 10.35 3.17
N GLY A 104 -0.10 9.76 4.12
CA GLY A 104 -0.53 8.50 4.72
C GLY A 104 -1.86 8.58 5.46
N LEU A 105 -2.17 9.71 6.10
CA LEU A 105 -3.45 9.92 6.78
C LEU A 105 -4.62 10.00 5.79
N VAL A 106 -4.42 10.59 4.61
CA VAL A 106 -5.44 10.63 3.54
C VAL A 106 -5.70 9.22 3.01
N ALA A 107 -4.64 8.42 2.81
CA ALA A 107 -4.77 7.01 2.44
C ALA A 107 -5.47 6.18 3.53
N GLU A 108 -5.09 6.33 4.82
CA GLU A 108 -5.78 5.69 5.95
C GLU A 108 -7.28 6.04 5.96
N ARG A 109 -7.64 7.32 5.77
CA ARG A 109 -9.03 7.77 5.73
C ARG A 109 -9.81 7.10 4.60
N ALA A 110 -9.25 7.06 3.41
CA ALA A 110 -9.91 6.46 2.24
C ALA A 110 -10.18 4.96 2.46
N VAL A 111 -9.17 4.22 2.94
CA VAL A 111 -9.29 2.77 3.19
C VAL A 111 -10.22 2.48 4.37
N ASN A 112 -10.14 3.25 5.48
CA ASN A 112 -11.06 3.13 6.60
C ASN A 112 -12.51 3.37 6.17
N THR A 113 -12.74 4.38 5.32
CA THR A 113 -14.08 4.69 4.79
C THR A 113 -14.56 3.57 3.88
N LEU A 114 -13.72 3.09 2.98
CA LEU A 114 -14.04 2.02 2.04
C LEU A 114 -14.39 0.70 2.75
N LEU A 115 -13.55 0.27 3.69
CA LEU A 115 -13.62 -1.07 4.29
C LEU A 115 -14.22 -1.10 5.71
N GLY A 116 -14.52 0.06 6.30
CA GLY A 116 -15.07 0.14 7.64
C GLY A 116 -14.08 -0.27 8.74
N LEU A 117 -12.78 -0.04 8.53
CA LEU A 117 -11.70 -0.47 9.42
C LEU A 117 -11.30 0.58 10.46
N ASN A 118 -10.31 0.24 11.29
CA ASN A 118 -9.71 1.09 12.32
C ASN A 118 -8.20 1.28 12.10
N ILE A 119 -7.77 1.43 10.83
CA ILE A 119 -6.37 1.68 10.50
C ILE A 119 -5.95 3.02 11.07
N GLY A 120 -4.92 3.04 11.89
CA GLY A 120 -4.32 4.24 12.48
C GLY A 120 -2.80 4.24 12.38
N THR A 121 -2.27 3.29 11.60
CA THR A 121 -0.84 3.11 11.35
C THR A 121 -0.63 2.80 9.87
N TYR A 122 0.31 3.52 9.25
CA TYR A 122 0.70 3.28 7.86
C TYR A 122 2.22 3.21 7.71
N VAL A 123 2.63 2.54 6.65
CA VAL A 123 3.99 2.51 6.12
C VAL A 123 3.91 2.75 4.62
N ALA A 124 4.51 3.81 4.13
CA ALA A 124 4.64 4.08 2.70
C ALA A 124 6.12 4.01 2.31
N LEU A 125 6.42 3.09 1.40
CA LEU A 125 7.75 2.78 0.90
C LEU A 125 7.85 3.18 -0.57
N ASP A 126 8.86 3.95 -0.93
CA ASP A 126 9.19 4.19 -2.34
C ASP A 126 9.97 3.00 -2.89
N VAL A 127 9.61 2.50 -4.07
CA VAL A 127 10.30 1.36 -4.72
C VAL A 127 11.79 1.62 -4.92
N SER A 128 12.20 2.89 -5.07
CA SER A 128 13.63 3.25 -5.18
C SER A 128 14.45 2.92 -3.93
N ASN A 129 13.81 2.71 -2.79
CA ASN A 129 14.46 2.31 -1.53
C ASN A 129 14.55 0.78 -1.37
N LEU A 130 13.95 0.00 -2.27
CA LEU A 130 13.99 -1.47 -2.19
C LEU A 130 15.41 -2.05 -2.18
N PRO A 131 16.37 -1.57 -3.01
CA PRO A 131 17.73 -2.08 -2.96
C PRO A 131 18.33 -2.01 -1.57
N GLU A 132 18.25 -0.85 -0.89
CA GLU A 132 18.78 -0.68 0.46
C GLU A 132 18.08 -1.59 1.49
N LEU A 133 16.77 -1.84 1.33
CA LEU A 133 16.00 -2.71 2.21
C LEU A 133 16.38 -4.18 2.03
N VAL A 134 16.53 -4.64 0.80
CA VAL A 134 16.92 -6.01 0.48
C VAL A 134 18.36 -6.27 0.92
N ASP A 135 19.27 -5.35 0.64
CA ASP A 135 20.67 -5.44 1.10
C ASP A 135 20.80 -5.56 2.63
N ALA A 136 19.83 -5.03 3.38
CA ALA A 136 19.82 -5.16 4.83
C ALA A 136 19.45 -6.57 5.34
N VAL A 137 18.86 -7.42 4.47
CA VAL A 137 18.53 -8.83 4.73
C VAL A 137 19.31 -9.80 3.84
N ASP A 138 20.32 -9.29 3.11
CA ASP A 138 21.19 -9.96 2.15
C ASP A 138 20.49 -10.22 0.80
N THR A 139 19.47 -11.07 0.75
CA THR A 139 18.68 -11.37 -0.45
C THR A 139 17.21 -11.63 -0.09
N VAL A 140 16.35 -11.60 -1.08
CA VAL A 140 14.93 -11.98 -0.96
C VAL A 140 14.61 -13.08 -1.96
N SER A 141 14.13 -14.22 -1.45
CA SER A 141 13.73 -15.34 -2.30
C SER A 141 12.41 -15.04 -3.00
N MET A 142 12.41 -15.06 -4.34
CA MET A 142 11.25 -14.81 -5.19
C MET A 142 11.02 -15.96 -6.16
N GLU A 143 9.76 -16.35 -6.33
CA GLU A 143 9.38 -17.32 -7.36
C GLU A 143 9.07 -16.61 -8.67
N LEU A 144 9.89 -16.81 -9.69
CA LEU A 144 9.75 -16.22 -11.01
C LEU A 144 8.98 -17.14 -11.94
N THR A 145 8.00 -16.60 -12.65
CA THR A 145 7.39 -17.25 -13.82
C THR A 145 8.38 -17.32 -14.98
N ASP A 146 8.12 -18.16 -15.99
CA ASP A 146 8.96 -18.25 -17.19
C ASP A 146 9.17 -16.89 -17.86
N ALA A 147 8.11 -16.08 -17.97
CA ALA A 147 8.16 -14.76 -18.60
C ALA A 147 8.95 -13.72 -17.75
N GLU A 148 8.84 -13.77 -16.42
CA GLU A 148 9.62 -12.91 -15.53
C GLU A 148 11.10 -13.28 -15.56
N ALA A 149 11.40 -14.55 -15.52
CA ALA A 149 12.76 -15.09 -15.61
C ALA A 149 13.43 -14.73 -16.93
N GLU A 150 12.73 -14.89 -18.06
CA GLU A 150 13.22 -14.47 -19.38
C GLU A 150 13.51 -12.97 -19.42
N ALA A 151 12.58 -12.14 -18.93
CA ALA A 151 12.74 -10.67 -18.90
C ALA A 151 13.90 -10.21 -18.02
N MET A 152 14.23 -10.95 -16.96
CA MET A 152 15.32 -10.66 -16.03
C MET A 152 16.62 -11.39 -16.36
N ASN A 153 16.63 -12.27 -17.38
CA ASN A 153 17.75 -13.14 -17.73
C ASN A 153 18.20 -14.03 -16.55
N LEU A 154 17.21 -14.63 -15.88
CA LEU A 154 17.35 -15.55 -14.75
C LEU A 154 16.68 -16.90 -15.09
N ASP A 155 16.78 -17.87 -14.19
CA ASP A 155 16.07 -19.14 -14.32
C ASP A 155 14.64 -19.03 -13.74
N ALA A 156 13.67 -19.74 -14.33
CA ALA A 156 12.32 -19.83 -13.77
C ALA A 156 12.31 -20.59 -12.42
N GLY A 157 11.34 -20.25 -11.56
CA GLY A 157 11.24 -20.81 -10.22
C GLY A 157 11.90 -19.92 -9.16
N TRP A 158 12.36 -20.52 -8.06
CA TRP A 158 12.89 -19.79 -6.92
C TRP A 158 14.30 -19.23 -7.18
N ASN A 159 14.45 -17.93 -6.99
CA ASN A 159 15.69 -17.18 -7.09
C ASN A 159 15.90 -16.31 -5.86
N ASP A 160 17.14 -16.19 -5.39
CA ASP A 160 17.52 -15.25 -4.35
C ASP A 160 17.95 -13.94 -5.03
N LEU A 161 17.05 -12.96 -5.03
CA LEU A 161 17.24 -11.69 -5.71
C LEU A 161 17.97 -10.69 -4.83
N THR A 162 18.93 -9.99 -5.41
CA THR A 162 19.57 -8.80 -4.85
C THR A 162 18.64 -7.59 -4.89
N GLY A 163 19.01 -6.50 -4.23
CA GLY A 163 18.20 -5.29 -4.20
C GLY A 163 17.88 -4.71 -5.56
N ASP A 164 18.87 -4.67 -6.48
CA ASP A 164 18.68 -4.16 -7.84
C ASP A 164 17.79 -5.09 -8.68
N GLU A 165 17.89 -6.40 -8.48
CA GLU A 165 17.03 -7.38 -9.14
C GLU A 165 15.60 -7.31 -8.62
N VAL A 166 15.39 -7.10 -7.32
CA VAL A 166 14.07 -6.88 -6.74
C VAL A 166 13.43 -5.61 -7.29
N LEU A 167 14.19 -4.52 -7.40
CA LEU A 167 13.68 -3.28 -8.01
C LEU A 167 13.27 -3.51 -9.48
N THR A 168 14.07 -4.27 -10.23
CA THR A 168 13.76 -4.66 -11.60
C THR A 168 12.48 -5.51 -11.64
N PHE A 169 12.38 -6.54 -10.80
CA PHE A 169 11.23 -7.43 -10.70
C PHE A 169 9.92 -6.69 -10.44
N VAL A 170 9.90 -5.81 -9.45
CA VAL A 170 8.69 -5.04 -9.09
C VAL A 170 8.22 -4.14 -10.24
N ARG A 171 9.16 -3.61 -11.02
CA ARG A 171 8.87 -2.72 -12.16
C ARG A 171 8.60 -3.42 -13.48
N LEU A 172 8.66 -4.75 -13.54
CA LEU A 172 8.36 -5.47 -14.79
C LEU A 172 6.96 -5.15 -15.31
N LYS A 173 6.90 -4.92 -16.62
CA LYS A 173 5.65 -4.76 -17.38
C LYS A 173 5.71 -5.78 -18.50
N LEU A 174 4.95 -6.86 -18.39
CA LEU A 174 4.93 -7.96 -19.34
C LEU A 174 3.60 -7.97 -20.10
N ASP A 175 3.69 -8.24 -21.42
CA ASP A 175 2.49 -8.43 -22.24
C ASP A 175 1.78 -9.73 -21.84
N GLY A 176 0.48 -9.64 -21.55
CA GLY A 176 -0.32 -10.77 -21.12
C GLY A 176 -0.15 -11.17 -19.64
N ASP A 177 0.40 -10.27 -18.83
CA ASP A 177 0.45 -10.49 -17.37
C ASP A 177 -0.92 -10.84 -16.80
N ASP A 178 -0.91 -11.73 -15.82
CA ASP A 178 -2.10 -12.02 -15.02
C ASP A 178 -2.47 -10.77 -14.20
N PRO A 179 -3.67 -10.19 -14.42
CA PRO A 179 -4.13 -9.04 -13.63
C PRO A 179 -4.20 -9.30 -12.12
N ALA A 180 -4.24 -10.59 -11.72
CA ALA A 180 -4.18 -10.97 -10.32
C ALA A 180 -2.76 -10.98 -9.76
N ARG A 181 -1.71 -10.98 -10.62
CA ARG A 181 -0.31 -10.92 -10.20
C ARG A 181 0.03 -9.52 -9.70
N SER A 182 0.57 -9.44 -8.51
CA SER A 182 1.12 -8.20 -7.96
C SER A 182 2.53 -8.46 -7.43
N ARG A 183 3.53 -8.15 -8.25
CA ARG A 183 4.96 -8.33 -7.91
C ARG A 183 5.35 -7.54 -6.67
N GLY A 184 4.79 -6.35 -6.53
CA GLY A 184 5.02 -5.53 -5.34
C GLY A 184 4.46 -6.19 -4.08
N TYR A 185 3.27 -6.81 -4.14
CA TYR A 185 2.70 -7.57 -3.02
C TYR A 185 3.57 -8.79 -2.67
N ASP A 186 3.93 -9.59 -3.67
CA ASP A 186 4.76 -10.78 -3.47
C ASP A 186 6.10 -10.41 -2.81
N MET A 187 6.74 -9.36 -3.29
CA MET A 187 7.97 -8.83 -2.71
C MET A 187 7.78 -8.36 -1.26
N LEU A 188 6.70 -7.60 -0.95
CA LEU A 188 6.41 -7.17 0.42
C LEU A 188 6.19 -8.36 1.36
N MET A 189 5.52 -9.42 0.88
CA MET A 189 5.33 -10.65 1.64
C MET A 189 6.66 -11.35 1.92
N GLN A 190 7.56 -11.46 0.96
CA GLN A 190 8.87 -12.08 1.16
C GLN A 190 9.77 -11.25 2.11
N LEU A 191 9.75 -9.93 2.00
CA LEU A 191 10.44 -9.06 2.97
C LEU A 191 9.89 -9.24 4.39
N LEU A 192 8.56 -9.35 4.54
CA LEU A 192 7.94 -9.61 5.83
C LEU A 192 8.39 -10.97 6.40
N TYR A 193 8.41 -12.02 5.58
CA TYR A 193 8.87 -13.35 6.00
C TYR A 193 10.35 -13.36 6.37
N ALA A 194 11.21 -12.71 5.60
CA ALA A 194 12.64 -12.58 5.90
C ALA A 194 12.85 -11.85 7.24
N GLY A 195 12.13 -10.74 7.48
CA GLY A 195 12.19 -9.99 8.73
C GLY A 195 11.74 -10.81 9.94
N VAL A 196 10.63 -11.57 9.82
CA VAL A 196 10.11 -12.42 10.91
C VAL A 196 11.04 -13.59 11.21
N ASN A 197 11.68 -14.17 10.18
CA ASN A 197 12.54 -15.35 10.30
C ASN A 197 13.97 -15.03 10.75
N SER A 198 14.42 -13.78 10.67
CA SER A 198 15.77 -13.36 11.07
C SER A 198 16.13 -13.66 12.55
N GLY A 199 15.14 -13.96 13.37
CA GLY A 199 15.30 -14.65 14.67
C GLY A 199 15.88 -13.81 15.81
N ASP A 200 16.58 -12.74 15.54
CA ASP A 200 17.23 -11.89 16.54
C ASP A 200 16.51 -10.55 16.70
N LEU A 201 16.00 -10.33 17.91
CA LEU A 201 15.30 -9.08 18.28
C LEU A 201 16.21 -7.83 18.09
N GLY A 202 17.53 -7.97 18.28
CA GLY A 202 18.49 -6.89 18.09
C GLY A 202 18.64 -6.53 16.60
N SER A 203 18.74 -7.53 15.75
CA SER A 203 18.79 -7.34 14.28
C SER A 203 17.47 -6.76 13.79
N MET A 204 16.32 -7.23 14.28
CA MET A 204 14.99 -6.66 13.95
C MET A 204 14.88 -5.18 14.36
N LEU A 205 15.40 -4.80 15.52
CA LEU A 205 15.42 -3.41 15.98
C LEU A 205 16.35 -2.55 15.12
N GLY A 206 17.54 -3.08 14.78
CA GLY A 206 18.51 -2.42 13.91
C GLY A 206 17.98 -2.19 12.50
N LEU A 207 17.37 -3.21 11.91
CA LEU A 207 16.66 -3.12 10.64
C LEU A 207 15.47 -2.15 10.74
N GLY A 208 14.62 -2.29 11.76
CA GLY A 208 13.47 -1.42 11.95
C GLY A 208 13.83 0.06 12.03
N THR A 209 14.93 0.43 12.68
CA THR A 209 15.36 1.83 12.75
C THR A 209 15.93 2.37 11.43
N LYS A 210 16.66 1.55 10.66
CA LYS A 210 17.11 1.91 9.31
C LYS A 210 15.93 2.05 8.35
N LEU A 211 15.03 1.06 8.35
CA LEU A 211 13.85 1.01 7.48
C LEU A 211 12.90 2.19 7.73
N LEU A 212 12.62 2.51 9.00
CA LEU A 212 11.75 3.64 9.35
C LEU A 212 12.33 5.00 8.92
N GLY A 213 13.66 5.10 8.76
CA GLY A 213 14.32 6.32 8.27
C GLY A 213 14.15 6.60 6.78
N SER A 214 13.90 5.56 5.97
CA SER A 214 13.70 5.63 4.51
C SER A 214 12.23 5.54 4.08
N MET A 215 11.29 5.47 5.03
CA MET A 215 9.86 5.34 4.77
C MET A 215 9.08 6.56 5.29
N ASP A 216 7.98 6.91 4.63
CA ASP A 216 6.97 7.78 5.23
C ASP A 216 6.03 6.93 6.09
N THR A 217 6.08 7.11 7.41
CA THR A 217 5.32 6.27 8.33
C THR A 217 5.01 6.97 9.66
N ASN A 218 3.92 6.58 10.28
CA ASN A 218 3.63 6.91 11.67
C ASN A 218 3.86 5.71 12.64
N LEU A 219 4.38 4.59 12.11
CA LEU A 219 4.78 3.42 12.90
C LEU A 219 6.05 3.74 13.71
N ASN A 220 6.07 3.40 14.98
CA ASN A 220 7.29 3.48 15.78
C ASN A 220 7.97 2.11 15.93
N ALA A 221 9.28 2.12 16.19
CA ALA A 221 10.08 0.89 16.27
C ALA A 221 9.57 -0.11 17.32
N MET A 222 9.07 0.36 18.47
CA MET A 222 8.54 -0.54 19.51
C MET A 222 7.27 -1.24 19.05
N THR A 223 6.35 -0.52 18.41
CA THR A 223 5.13 -1.12 17.84
C THR A 223 5.48 -2.12 16.74
N ALA A 224 6.45 -1.80 15.87
CA ALA A 224 6.92 -2.71 14.82
C ALA A 224 7.43 -4.04 15.41
N VAL A 225 8.25 -3.99 16.46
CA VAL A 225 8.77 -5.18 17.14
C VAL A 225 7.66 -5.99 17.81
N THR A 226 6.70 -5.32 18.46
CA THR A 226 5.56 -5.99 19.09
C THR A 226 4.72 -6.76 18.07
N LEU A 227 4.43 -6.12 16.92
CA LEU A 227 3.68 -6.74 15.83
C LEU A 227 4.44 -7.89 15.19
N ALA A 228 5.74 -7.72 14.92
CA ALA A 228 6.58 -8.79 14.39
C ALA A 228 6.65 -10.00 15.34
N SER A 229 6.73 -9.77 16.66
CA SER A 229 6.73 -10.82 17.67
C SER A 229 5.38 -11.56 17.70
N ALA A 230 4.26 -10.87 17.54
CA ALA A 230 2.94 -11.49 17.48
C ALA A 230 2.79 -12.35 16.20
N VAL A 231 3.28 -11.89 15.05
CA VAL A 231 3.29 -12.66 13.79
C VAL A 231 4.17 -13.90 13.90
N LYS A 232 5.34 -13.80 14.56
CA LYS A 232 6.27 -14.94 14.73
C LYS A 232 5.69 -16.06 15.58
N GLY A 233 4.89 -15.73 16.59
CA GLY A 233 4.29 -16.70 17.50
C GLY A 233 3.04 -17.39 16.95
N GLY A 234 2.49 -16.97 15.82
CA GLY A 234 1.23 -17.47 15.27
C GLY A 234 1.41 -18.33 14.02
N ASP A 235 0.85 -19.55 14.03
CA ASP A 235 0.81 -20.44 12.85
C ASP A 235 -0.40 -20.15 11.94
N ASP A 236 -1.37 -19.35 12.40
CA ASP A 236 -2.60 -19.01 11.67
C ASP A 236 -2.39 -17.76 10.81
N ARG A 237 -1.96 -17.99 9.57
CA ARG A 237 -1.75 -16.96 8.55
C ARG A 237 -2.66 -17.20 7.37
N SER A 238 -3.28 -16.13 6.88
CA SER A 238 -4.10 -16.19 5.67
C SER A 238 -3.87 -14.96 4.80
N GLU A 239 -4.13 -15.13 3.51
CA GLU A 239 -4.03 -14.09 2.50
C GLU A 239 -5.36 -13.94 1.78
N MET A 240 -5.71 -12.72 1.42
CA MET A 240 -6.90 -12.43 0.64
C MET A 240 -6.70 -11.21 -0.25
N ALA A 241 -7.51 -11.09 -1.29
CA ALA A 241 -7.49 -9.94 -2.20
C ALA A 241 -8.87 -9.32 -2.34
N LEU A 242 -8.92 -8.00 -2.48
CA LEU A 242 -10.13 -7.21 -2.71
C LEU A 242 -9.97 -6.28 -3.93
N PRO A 243 -11.04 -6.09 -4.68
CA PRO A 243 -12.27 -6.87 -4.65
C PRO A 243 -12.06 -8.29 -5.19
N THR A 244 -12.92 -9.23 -4.80
CA THR A 244 -13.05 -10.50 -5.53
C THR A 244 -13.82 -10.26 -6.84
N ALA A 245 -13.72 -11.19 -7.79
CA ALA A 245 -14.44 -11.08 -9.07
C ALA A 245 -15.96 -10.90 -8.88
N GLU A 246 -16.55 -11.55 -7.86
CA GLU A 246 -17.96 -11.47 -7.53
C GLU A 246 -18.38 -10.11 -6.95
N GLN A 247 -17.44 -9.39 -6.36
CA GLN A 247 -17.67 -8.06 -5.78
C GLN A 247 -17.54 -6.94 -6.81
N VAL A 248 -16.94 -7.17 -7.97
CA VAL A 248 -16.76 -6.16 -9.02
C VAL A 248 -18.12 -5.79 -9.62
N THR A 249 -18.46 -4.50 -9.59
CA THR A 249 -19.70 -3.95 -10.16
C THR A 249 -19.48 -3.19 -11.47
N SER A 250 -18.25 -2.74 -11.72
CA SER A 250 -17.79 -2.10 -12.95
C SER A 250 -16.28 -2.28 -13.12
N GLU A 251 -15.83 -2.53 -14.35
CA GLU A 251 -14.40 -2.66 -14.67
C GLU A 251 -13.75 -1.34 -15.12
N LYS A 252 -14.53 -0.40 -15.66
CA LYS A 252 -14.01 0.88 -16.21
C LYS A 252 -14.98 2.03 -15.93
N PRO A 253 -14.73 2.84 -14.90
CA PRO A 253 -13.71 2.67 -13.84
C PRO A 253 -13.96 1.42 -12.99
N LEU A 254 -12.91 0.86 -12.40
CA LEU A 254 -13.06 -0.30 -11.50
C LEU A 254 -13.84 0.12 -10.25
N ARG A 255 -14.96 -0.56 -10.00
CA ARG A 255 -15.81 -0.37 -8.82
C ARG A 255 -16.25 -1.70 -8.26
N ALA A 256 -16.51 -1.73 -6.97
CA ALA A 256 -16.96 -2.93 -6.29
C ALA A 256 -18.10 -2.65 -5.30
N ASP A 257 -18.78 -3.71 -4.88
CA ASP A 257 -19.78 -3.65 -3.81
C ASP A 257 -19.05 -3.46 -2.46
N GLU A 258 -19.06 -2.22 -1.98
CA GLU A 258 -18.41 -1.85 -0.71
C GLU A 258 -19.00 -2.62 0.49
N THR A 259 -20.31 -2.91 0.47
CA THR A 259 -20.96 -3.64 1.56
C THR A 259 -20.49 -5.07 1.60
N ALA A 260 -20.39 -5.73 0.44
CA ALA A 260 -19.86 -7.09 0.34
C ALA A 260 -18.39 -7.15 0.76
N MET A 261 -17.56 -6.17 0.34
CA MET A 261 -16.17 -6.07 0.78
C MET A 261 -16.05 -5.89 2.31
N ARG A 262 -16.82 -4.98 2.90
CA ARG A 262 -16.81 -4.73 4.36
C ARG A 262 -17.19 -5.97 5.15
N ASN A 263 -18.22 -6.70 4.71
CA ASN A 263 -18.67 -7.93 5.39
C ASN A 263 -17.58 -9.00 5.34
N MET A 264 -16.97 -9.24 4.18
CA MET A 264 -15.87 -10.20 4.02
C MET A 264 -14.67 -9.84 4.89
N VAL A 265 -14.26 -8.57 4.91
CA VAL A 265 -13.15 -8.09 5.72
C VAL A 265 -13.44 -8.24 7.21
N LYS A 266 -14.67 -7.92 7.64
CA LYS A 266 -15.07 -8.06 9.03
C LYS A 266 -15.02 -9.53 9.48
N GLU A 267 -15.54 -10.45 8.71
CA GLU A 267 -15.48 -11.89 8.97
C GLU A 267 -14.01 -12.37 9.04
N ALA A 268 -13.20 -12.00 8.06
CA ALA A 268 -11.81 -12.44 7.98
C ALA A 268 -10.92 -11.92 9.12
N LEU A 269 -11.10 -10.67 9.55
CA LEU A 269 -10.18 -10.03 10.51
C LEU A 269 -10.66 -10.10 11.96
N TYR A 270 -11.97 -10.22 12.22
CA TYR A 270 -12.53 -10.04 13.57
C TYR A 270 -13.36 -11.23 14.07
N GLU A 271 -13.74 -12.16 13.21
CA GLU A 271 -14.50 -13.37 13.54
C GLU A 271 -13.64 -14.63 13.37
#